data_89a954380c4aab79b33ef9dd58fc5f9b
#
_entry.id   89a954380c4aab79b33ef9dd58fc5f9b
#
_cell.length_a   1.000
_cell.length_b   1.000
_cell.length_c   1.000
_cell.angle_alpha   90.00
_cell.angle_beta   90.00
_cell.angle_gamma   90.00
#
_symmetry.space_group_name_H-M   'P 1'
#
loop_
_entity.id
_entity.type
_entity.pdbx_description
1 polymer ?
#
loop_
_entity_poly.entity_id
_entity_poly.type
_entity_poly.pdbx_seq_one_letter_code
_entity_poly.pdbx_strand_id
1 'polypeptide(L)'
;MTKKEQFELEYVLKTSPKVLDKLLITPDGLSEWFAEDVIVKDDVYTFHWDGSEEQARLLHRKTGEGIKWQWIDDEEDGIETFFEMRYMIDPMTKVVILSVVDFAEPVDKEQVVRLWESQITDLHRVIGA
;
A
#
# COMPACT_ATOMS: atom_id res chain seq x y z
N MET A 1 -11.14 25.00 3.25
CA MET A 1 -11.00 23.68 2.63
C MET A 1 -9.81 22.95 3.23
N THR A 2 -10.02 21.78 3.81
CA THR A 2 -8.95 21.02 4.43
C THR A 2 -8.09 20.35 3.35
N LYS A 3 -6.80 20.45 3.51
CA LYS A 3 -5.85 19.93 2.53
C LYS A 3 -5.28 18.61 3.05
N LYS A 4 -5.16 17.61 2.16
CA LYS A 4 -4.52 16.35 2.52
C LYS A 4 -3.02 16.57 2.69
N GLU A 5 -2.46 15.98 3.73
CA GLU A 5 -1.04 16.08 4.06
C GLU A 5 -0.38 14.72 3.93
N GLN A 6 0.84 14.69 3.45
CA GLN A 6 1.63 13.49 3.29
C GLN A 6 2.16 13.00 4.64
N PHE A 7 2.16 11.69 4.85
CA PHE A 7 2.81 11.07 6.00
C PHE A 7 3.45 9.75 5.59
N GLU A 8 4.38 9.28 6.40
CA GLU A 8 5.11 8.05 6.14
C GLU A 8 5.08 7.15 7.37
N LEU A 9 4.88 5.85 7.14
CA LEU A 9 4.91 4.82 8.18
C LEU A 9 6.00 3.81 7.82
N GLU A 10 6.67 3.26 8.83
CA GLU A 10 7.70 2.24 8.61
C GLU A 10 7.41 1.01 9.45
N TYR A 11 7.62 -0.16 8.88
CA TYR A 11 7.40 -1.45 9.53
C TYR A 11 8.56 -2.38 9.25
N VAL A 12 9.01 -3.08 10.28
CA VAL A 12 10.05 -4.10 10.15
C VAL A 12 9.36 -5.44 9.86
N LEU A 13 9.79 -6.11 8.78
CA LEU A 13 9.21 -7.39 8.37
C LEU A 13 10.31 -8.46 8.32
N LYS A 14 10.03 -9.61 8.91
CA LYS A 14 10.94 -10.76 8.87
C LYS A 14 10.57 -11.64 7.69
N THR A 15 11.01 -11.22 6.50
CA THR A 15 10.71 -11.92 5.26
C THR A 15 11.81 -11.66 4.24
N SER A 16 11.74 -12.32 3.08
CA SER A 16 12.67 -12.07 2.00
C SER A 16 12.11 -11.03 1.02
N PRO A 17 12.98 -10.31 0.31
CA PRO A 17 12.51 -9.39 -0.74
C PRO A 17 11.65 -10.07 -1.80
N LYS A 18 11.98 -11.31 -2.14
CA LYS A 18 11.23 -12.07 -3.14
C LYS A 18 9.79 -12.34 -2.71
N VAL A 19 9.60 -12.71 -1.45
CA VAL A 19 8.26 -12.93 -0.88
C VAL A 19 7.48 -11.61 -0.88
N LEU A 20 8.13 -10.53 -0.44
CA LEU A 20 7.46 -9.24 -0.36
C LEU A 20 7.10 -8.68 -1.73
N ASP A 21 7.98 -8.86 -2.74
CA ASP A 21 7.66 -8.47 -4.12
C ASP A 21 6.37 -9.12 -4.59
N LYS A 22 6.22 -10.41 -4.34
CA LYS A 22 5.01 -11.14 -4.74
C LYS A 22 3.78 -10.56 -4.07
N LEU A 23 3.87 -10.21 -2.79
CA LEU A 23 2.74 -9.70 -2.02
C LEU A 23 2.39 -8.25 -2.32
N LEU A 24 3.35 -7.43 -2.76
CA LEU A 24 3.11 -6.01 -3.05
C LEU A 24 2.83 -5.75 -4.53
N ILE A 25 3.49 -6.47 -5.42
CA ILE A 25 3.54 -6.10 -6.84
C ILE A 25 2.53 -6.86 -7.70
N THR A 26 2.10 -8.04 -7.26
CA THR A 26 1.14 -8.81 -8.04
C THR A 26 -0.28 -8.64 -7.51
N PRO A 27 -1.30 -8.64 -8.41
CA PRO A 27 -2.69 -8.59 -7.97
C PRO A 27 -3.06 -9.76 -7.05
N ASP A 28 -2.58 -10.97 -7.37
CA ASP A 28 -2.84 -12.14 -6.53
C ASP A 28 -2.24 -11.98 -5.14
N GLY A 29 -1.02 -11.43 -5.05
CA GLY A 29 -0.38 -11.17 -3.78
C GLY A 29 -1.12 -10.13 -2.95
N LEU A 30 -1.55 -9.05 -3.59
CA LEU A 30 -2.32 -8.00 -2.92
C LEU A 30 -3.67 -8.53 -2.41
N SER A 31 -4.27 -9.49 -3.10
CA SER A 31 -5.53 -10.07 -2.66
C SER A 31 -5.37 -11.01 -1.45
N GLU A 32 -4.16 -11.32 -1.05
CA GLU A 32 -3.93 -12.14 0.14
C GLU A 32 -3.97 -11.33 1.43
N TRP A 33 -3.74 -10.03 1.36
CA TRP A 33 -3.67 -9.21 2.59
C TRP A 33 -4.24 -7.80 2.47
N PHE A 34 -4.07 -7.14 1.31
CA PHE A 34 -4.43 -5.73 1.15
C PHE A 34 -5.92 -5.54 0.90
N ALA A 35 -6.52 -6.38 0.09
CA ALA A 35 -7.94 -6.34 -0.25
C ALA A 35 -8.46 -7.76 -0.41
N GLU A 36 -9.79 -7.94 -0.39
CA GLU A 36 -10.39 -9.26 -0.58
C GLU A 36 -10.20 -9.76 -2.00
N ASP A 37 -10.25 -8.85 -2.97
CA ASP A 37 -10.02 -9.17 -4.37
C ASP A 37 -9.39 -7.96 -5.07
N VAL A 38 -8.56 -8.22 -6.05
CA VAL A 38 -7.87 -7.17 -6.80
C VAL A 38 -7.92 -7.51 -8.28
N ILE A 39 -8.53 -6.63 -9.06
CA ILE A 39 -8.65 -6.78 -10.50
C ILE A 39 -7.89 -5.64 -11.17
N VAL A 40 -7.06 -5.95 -12.17
CA VAL A 40 -6.28 -4.95 -12.88
C VAL A 40 -6.68 -4.93 -14.35
N LYS A 41 -6.98 -3.73 -14.85
CA LYS A 41 -7.27 -3.51 -16.26
C LYS A 41 -6.72 -2.14 -16.67
N ASP A 42 -5.85 -2.13 -17.68
CA ASP A 42 -5.27 -0.89 -18.23
C ASP A 42 -4.66 0.01 -17.14
N ASP A 43 -3.83 -0.55 -16.26
CA ASP A 43 -3.18 0.14 -15.15
C ASP A 43 -4.12 0.69 -14.08
N VAL A 44 -5.40 0.33 -14.13
CA VAL A 44 -6.35 0.67 -13.08
C VAL A 44 -6.59 -0.58 -12.24
N TYR A 45 -6.31 -0.45 -10.93
CA TYR A 45 -6.53 -1.50 -9.96
C TYR A 45 -7.85 -1.27 -9.28
N THR A 46 -8.72 -2.29 -9.30
CA THR A 46 -9.97 -2.26 -8.57
C THR A 46 -9.80 -3.13 -7.32
N PHE A 47 -9.88 -2.50 -6.16
CA PHE A 47 -9.77 -3.18 -4.87
C PHE A 47 -11.16 -3.41 -4.30
N HIS A 48 -11.46 -4.64 -3.94
CA HIS A 48 -12.73 -5.01 -3.32
C HIS A 48 -12.52 -5.32 -1.84
N TRP A 49 -13.23 -4.60 -1.00
CA TRP A 49 -13.31 -4.87 0.43
C TRP A 49 -14.76 -5.18 0.79
N ASP A 50 -15.00 -5.75 1.97
CA ASP A 50 -16.34 -6.04 2.42
C ASP A 50 -17.21 -4.77 2.37
N GLY A 51 -18.19 -4.77 1.47
CA GLY A 51 -19.11 -3.66 1.33
C GLY A 51 -18.61 -2.46 0.56
N SER A 52 -17.40 -2.50 0.00
CA SER A 52 -16.87 -1.36 -0.76
C SER A 52 -15.96 -1.79 -1.90
N GLU A 53 -15.83 -0.90 -2.86
CA GLU A 53 -14.96 -1.07 -4.01
C GLU A 53 -14.32 0.28 -4.32
N GLU A 54 -13.01 0.29 -4.53
CA GLU A 54 -12.29 1.52 -4.87
C GLU A 54 -11.27 1.25 -5.96
N GLN A 55 -11.03 2.25 -6.81
CA GLN A 55 -10.12 2.14 -7.92
C GLN A 55 -8.93 3.08 -7.76
N ALA A 56 -7.77 2.61 -8.17
CA ALA A 56 -6.53 3.38 -8.15
C ALA A 56 -5.76 3.16 -9.44
N ARG A 57 -5.14 4.23 -9.94
CA ARG A 57 -4.30 4.16 -11.13
C ARG A 57 -2.86 3.88 -10.72
N LEU A 58 -2.23 2.91 -11.38
CA LEU A 58 -0.83 2.61 -11.16
C LEU A 58 0.05 3.76 -11.68
N LEU A 59 0.88 4.30 -10.81
CA LEU A 59 1.83 5.36 -11.16
C LEU A 59 3.24 4.80 -11.37
N HIS A 60 3.62 3.80 -10.55
CA HIS A 60 4.95 3.21 -10.61
C HIS A 60 4.93 1.81 -10.00
N ARG A 61 5.69 0.91 -10.62
CA ARG A 61 5.85 -0.46 -10.13
C ARG A 61 7.21 -0.96 -10.55
N LYS A 62 8.01 -1.41 -9.58
CA LYS A 62 9.34 -1.94 -9.86
C LYS A 62 9.68 -3.06 -8.89
N THR A 63 10.01 -4.23 -9.45
CA THR A 63 10.46 -5.37 -8.65
C THR A 63 11.73 -5.01 -7.90
N GLY A 64 11.80 -5.35 -6.63
CA GLY A 64 12.92 -4.99 -5.75
C GLY A 64 12.82 -3.61 -5.13
N GLU A 65 11.77 -2.86 -5.42
CA GLU A 65 11.62 -1.49 -4.95
C GLU A 65 10.25 -1.23 -4.33
N GLY A 66 9.15 -1.44 -5.08
CA GLY A 66 7.82 -1.22 -4.56
C GLY A 66 6.79 -0.84 -5.62
N ILE A 67 5.71 -0.24 -5.15
CA ILE A 67 4.55 0.08 -6.00
C ILE A 67 3.87 1.37 -5.50
N LYS A 68 3.33 2.15 -6.43
CA LYS A 68 2.74 3.45 -6.15
C LYS A 68 1.49 3.64 -6.98
N TRP A 69 0.42 4.15 -6.34
CA TRP A 69 -0.87 4.39 -6.99
C TRP A 69 -1.42 5.76 -6.63
N GLN A 70 -2.40 6.19 -7.42
CA GLN A 70 -3.24 7.34 -7.09
C GLN A 70 -4.70 6.90 -7.13
N TRP A 71 -5.47 7.27 -6.11
CA TRP A 71 -6.91 6.99 -6.11
C TRP A 71 -7.56 7.73 -7.27
N ILE A 72 -8.46 7.05 -7.99
CA ILE A 72 -9.15 7.63 -9.14
C ILE A 72 -9.99 8.83 -8.70
N ASP A 73 -10.62 8.77 -7.53
CA ASP A 73 -11.40 9.90 -7.00
C ASP A 73 -10.54 11.16 -6.85
N ASP A 74 -9.33 11.01 -6.33
CA ASP A 74 -8.42 12.15 -6.19
C ASP A 74 -7.93 12.65 -7.55
N GLU A 75 -7.67 11.74 -8.49
CA GLU A 75 -7.29 12.09 -9.85
C GLU A 75 -8.39 12.92 -10.52
N GLU A 76 -9.63 12.48 -10.41
CA GLU A 76 -10.78 13.18 -11.00
C GLU A 76 -11.01 14.54 -10.38
N ASP A 77 -10.72 14.70 -9.09
CA ASP A 77 -10.86 15.96 -8.38
C ASP A 77 -9.65 16.88 -8.55
N GLY A 78 -8.63 16.45 -9.30
CA GLY A 78 -7.43 17.25 -9.51
C GLY A 78 -6.55 17.37 -8.27
N ILE A 79 -6.68 16.43 -7.32
CA ILE A 79 -5.90 16.42 -6.10
C ILE A 79 -4.65 15.56 -6.31
N GLU A 80 -3.48 16.15 -6.15
CA GLU A 80 -2.20 15.46 -6.36
C GLU A 80 -1.79 14.69 -5.11
N THR A 81 -2.33 13.47 -4.97
CA THR A 81 -1.99 12.56 -3.90
C THR A 81 -1.51 11.24 -4.49
N PHE A 82 -0.95 10.40 -3.64
CA PHE A 82 -0.60 9.03 -4.01
C PHE A 82 -0.52 8.19 -2.73
N PHE A 83 -0.50 6.88 -2.89
CA PHE A 83 -0.10 5.99 -1.80
C PHE A 83 0.92 5.02 -2.36
N GLU A 84 1.93 4.73 -1.55
CA GLU A 84 3.10 4.01 -2.01
C GLU A 84 3.58 3.04 -0.94
N MET A 85 3.99 1.85 -1.39
CA MET A 85 4.65 0.87 -0.54
C MET A 85 6.00 0.60 -1.16
N ARG A 86 7.08 0.88 -0.41
CA ARG A 86 8.44 0.59 -0.83
C ARG A 86 9.15 -0.18 0.26
N TYR A 87 10.14 -0.95 -0.11
CA TYR A 87 10.92 -1.67 0.88
C TYR A 87 12.40 -1.60 0.58
N MET A 88 13.18 -1.78 1.63
CA MET A 88 14.63 -1.86 1.55
C MET A 88 15.12 -2.88 2.58
N ILE A 89 16.33 -3.41 2.35
CA ILE A 89 16.96 -4.34 3.28
C ILE A 89 17.95 -3.55 4.14
N ASP A 90 17.83 -3.69 5.46
CA ASP A 90 18.80 -3.09 6.37
C ASP A 90 20.13 -3.85 6.21
N PRO A 91 21.24 -3.18 5.85
CA PRO A 91 22.50 -3.86 5.58
C PRO A 91 23.12 -4.51 6.81
N MET A 92 22.77 -4.07 8.01
CA MET A 92 23.34 -4.61 9.24
C MET A 92 22.53 -5.79 9.80
N THR A 93 21.22 -5.63 9.91
CA THR A 93 20.34 -6.65 10.51
C THR A 93 19.77 -7.62 9.49
N LYS A 94 19.80 -7.25 8.20
CA LYS A 94 19.22 -8.04 7.10
C LYS A 94 17.69 -8.14 7.16
N VAL A 95 17.05 -7.37 8.02
CA VAL A 95 15.60 -7.32 8.03
C VAL A 95 15.10 -6.43 6.88
N VAL A 96 13.86 -6.65 6.46
CA VAL A 96 13.21 -5.82 5.45
C VAL A 96 12.46 -4.71 6.16
N ILE A 97 12.64 -3.48 5.68
CA ILE A 97 11.91 -2.32 6.19
C ILE A 97 10.92 -1.90 5.11
N LEU A 98 9.64 -1.98 5.43
CA LEU A 98 8.57 -1.53 4.53
C LEU A 98 8.19 -0.11 4.88
N SER A 99 8.25 0.80 3.90
CA SER A 99 7.83 2.19 4.05
C SER A 99 6.51 2.38 3.32
N VAL A 100 5.53 2.94 4.02
CA VAL A 100 4.22 3.28 3.45
C VAL A 100 4.10 4.79 3.44
N VAL A 101 3.83 5.36 2.28
CA VAL A 101 3.56 6.80 2.13
C VAL A 101 2.11 6.96 1.71
N ASP A 102 1.39 7.82 2.39
CA ASP A 102 -0.01 8.08 2.08
C ASP A 102 -0.34 9.52 2.45
N PHE A 103 -1.55 9.94 2.13
CA PHE A 103 -2.05 11.30 2.38
C PHE A 103 -3.37 11.20 3.14
N ALA A 104 -3.59 12.15 4.03
CA ALA A 104 -4.87 12.29 4.74
C ALA A 104 -5.04 13.73 5.18
N GLU A 105 -6.30 14.14 5.32
CA GLU A 105 -6.57 15.40 5.99
C GLU A 105 -6.19 15.23 7.47
N PRO A 106 -5.70 16.30 8.13
CA PRO A 106 -5.27 16.17 9.54
C PRO A 106 -6.31 15.55 10.47
N VAL A 107 -7.58 15.83 10.24
CA VAL A 107 -8.68 15.29 11.05
C VAL A 107 -8.85 13.79 10.85
N ASP A 108 -8.47 13.26 9.70
CA ASP A 108 -8.64 11.83 9.36
C ASP A 108 -7.37 11.02 9.54
N LYS A 109 -6.23 11.67 9.79
CA LYS A 109 -4.92 11.00 9.81
C LYS A 109 -4.88 9.81 10.74
N GLU A 110 -5.36 9.96 11.98
CA GLU A 110 -5.32 8.88 12.96
C GLU A 110 -6.08 7.65 12.47
N GLN A 111 -7.24 7.86 11.87
CA GLN A 111 -8.04 6.75 11.32
C GLN A 111 -7.35 6.07 10.16
N VAL A 112 -6.74 6.85 9.26
CA VAL A 112 -6.03 6.30 8.11
C VAL A 112 -4.82 5.48 8.57
N VAL A 113 -4.07 5.95 9.57
CA VAL A 113 -2.94 5.21 10.15
C VAL A 113 -3.43 3.88 10.74
N ARG A 114 -4.56 3.88 11.45
CA ARG A 114 -5.11 2.64 12.02
C ARG A 114 -5.50 1.64 10.94
N LEU A 115 -6.03 2.10 9.82
CA LEU A 115 -6.36 1.22 8.70
C LEU A 115 -5.10 0.58 8.14
N TRP A 116 -4.03 1.34 7.97
CA TRP A 116 -2.76 0.80 7.52
C TRP A 116 -2.20 -0.23 8.51
N GLU A 117 -2.25 0.08 9.81
CA GLU A 117 -1.77 -0.85 10.84
C GLU A 117 -2.55 -2.16 10.82
N SER A 118 -3.86 -2.09 10.59
CA SER A 118 -4.69 -3.28 10.46
C SER A 118 -4.29 -4.11 9.24
N GLN A 119 -4.06 -3.48 8.11
CA GLN A 119 -3.62 -4.16 6.89
C GLN A 119 -2.23 -4.76 7.05
N ILE A 120 -1.32 -4.06 7.73
CA ILE A 120 0.03 -4.59 8.00
C ILE A 120 -0.05 -5.79 8.94
N THR A 121 -0.99 -5.81 9.88
CA THR A 121 -1.23 -6.97 10.72
C THR A 121 -1.62 -8.19 9.86
N ASP A 122 -2.46 -7.98 8.86
CA ASP A 122 -2.84 -9.03 7.92
C ASP A 122 -1.63 -9.48 7.09
N LEU A 123 -0.78 -8.55 6.68
CA LEU A 123 0.44 -8.86 5.96
C LEU A 123 1.37 -9.75 6.81
N HIS A 124 1.55 -9.41 8.09
CA HIS A 124 2.35 -10.23 9.01
C HIS A 124 1.80 -11.64 9.10
N ARG A 125 0.48 -11.78 9.14
CA ARG A 125 -0.16 -13.10 9.21
C ARG A 125 0.13 -13.93 7.96
N VAL A 126 0.07 -13.32 6.79
CA VAL A 126 0.35 -14.00 5.52
C VAL A 126 1.82 -14.41 5.42
N ILE A 127 2.72 -13.56 5.88
CA ILE A 127 4.15 -13.85 5.88
C ILE A 127 4.49 -14.95 6.89
N GLY A 128 3.71 -15.08 7.95
CA GLY A 128 3.98 -16.02 9.04
C GLY A 128 4.95 -15.48 10.07
N ALA A 129 5.10 -14.19 10.13
CA ALA A 129 6.07 -13.54 11.03
C ALA A 129 5.39 -12.72 12.09
#